data_8d1ac3fbbf2c8ce8c69925ba2a0330d8
#
_entry.id   8d1ac3fbbf2c8ce8c69925ba2a0330d8
#
_cell.length_a   1.000
_cell.length_b   1.000
_cell.length_c   1.000
_cell.angle_alpha   90.00
_cell.angle_beta   90.00
_cell.angle_gamma   90.00
#
_symmetry.space_group_name_H-M   'P 1'
#
loop_
_entity.id
_entity.type
_entity.pdbx_description
1 polymer ?
#
loop_
_entity_poly.entity_id
_entity_poly.type
_entity_poly.pdbx_seq_one_letter_code
_entity_poly.pdbx_strand_id
1 'polypeptide(L)'
;MRKKLTELLVCPKCHEALDCQPELIADDGDIRTGSLRCAGCQVSYPIERGIPRFVPTGNYATSFGYQWNRFRQEQIDSLNGTRQSEERLRNETAWDSSWWNGKTVLDAGCGAGRFLEVSSRNRECDVVGVDLSSAIDAAQETVSGRSNVHLVQASIFELPFRPRSFDGVYCIGVIQHTPDPKAAGQSLADVVEDEGRIAVTIYERRWSTMLYSKYWVRPVTRRIKAEWLLNLIKTIMPVAFILSEVLFRIPVLKRIFQFILPVANYVDSKELSMRQRYQWAVLDTFDMLAPAYDNPQRYADVVEIMKERNIGEIQRLSNPGLNLVGTKISSSEVAL
;
A
#
# COMPACT_ATOMS: atom_id res chain seq x y z
N MET A 1 14.60 -1.88 -14.88
CA MET A 1 14.58 -0.49 -14.35
C MET A 1 14.84 0.48 -15.49
N ARG A 2 13.99 1.48 -15.64
CA ARG A 2 14.15 2.50 -16.68
C ARG A 2 15.02 3.66 -16.20
N LYS A 3 15.69 4.33 -17.13
CA LYS A 3 16.56 5.47 -16.84
C LYS A 3 15.81 6.61 -16.12
N LYS A 4 14.54 6.87 -16.49
CA LYS A 4 13.71 7.90 -15.84
C LYS A 4 13.61 7.72 -14.31
N LEU A 5 13.56 6.47 -13.82
CA LEU A 5 13.51 6.22 -12.37
C LEU A 5 14.79 6.71 -11.66
N THR A 6 15.96 6.64 -12.30
CA THR A 6 17.22 7.09 -11.67
C THR A 6 17.23 8.59 -11.37
N GLU A 7 16.44 9.40 -12.07
CA GLU A 7 16.33 10.84 -11.84
C GLU A 7 15.58 11.17 -10.54
N LEU A 8 14.71 10.28 -10.09
CA LEU A 8 13.96 10.41 -8.85
C LEU A 8 14.71 9.87 -7.63
N LEU A 9 15.64 8.91 -7.86
CA LEU A 9 16.28 8.17 -6.78
C LEU A 9 17.44 8.93 -6.12
N VAL A 10 17.49 8.81 -4.79
CA VAL A 10 18.60 9.23 -3.93
C VAL A 10 18.93 8.14 -2.93
N CYS A 11 20.10 8.22 -2.32
CA CYS A 11 20.46 7.33 -1.23
C CYS A 11 19.56 7.54 -0.02
N PRO A 12 18.85 6.52 0.48
CA PRO A 12 17.96 6.67 1.63
C PRO A 12 18.68 6.98 2.95
N LYS A 13 20.03 6.78 3.01
CA LYS A 13 20.81 7.03 4.21
C LYS A 13 21.37 8.46 4.32
N CYS A 14 21.82 9.04 3.21
CA CYS A 14 22.48 10.35 3.21
C CYS A 14 21.92 11.34 2.18
N HIS A 15 20.90 10.93 1.42
CA HIS A 15 20.21 11.71 0.39
C HIS A 15 21.10 12.20 -0.78
N GLU A 16 22.34 11.70 -0.88
CA GLU A 16 23.22 11.96 -2.00
C GLU A 16 22.82 11.17 -3.26
N ALA A 17 23.32 11.63 -4.41
CA ALA A 17 23.04 11.00 -5.70
C ALA A 17 23.53 9.55 -5.76
N LEU A 18 22.81 8.75 -6.54
CA LEU A 18 23.12 7.36 -6.82
C LEU A 18 23.69 7.23 -8.23
N ASP A 19 24.87 6.65 -8.34
CA ASP A 19 25.48 6.26 -9.61
C ASP A 19 24.96 4.87 -10.02
N CYS A 20 24.40 4.78 -11.23
CA CYS A 20 23.84 3.54 -11.74
C CYS A 20 24.89 2.77 -12.53
N GLN A 21 25.19 1.56 -12.08
CA GLN A 21 26.16 0.64 -12.70
C GLN A 21 25.39 -0.59 -13.25
N PRO A 22 24.94 -0.53 -14.51
CA PRO A 22 24.21 -1.65 -15.13
C PRO A 22 25.16 -2.78 -15.46
N GLU A 23 24.72 -4.03 -15.19
CA GLU A 23 25.41 -5.26 -15.58
C GLU A 23 24.70 -5.92 -16.78
N LEU A 24 23.37 -5.91 -16.79
CA LEU A 24 22.55 -6.44 -17.87
C LEU A 24 21.47 -5.41 -18.26
N ILE A 25 21.51 -5.02 -19.51
CA ILE A 25 20.51 -4.17 -20.17
C ILE A 25 19.75 -5.02 -21.18
N ALA A 26 18.42 -4.98 -21.15
CA ALA A 26 17.58 -5.68 -22.12
C ALA A 26 17.49 -4.90 -23.44
N ASP A 27 16.96 -5.55 -24.50
CA ASP A 27 16.82 -4.96 -25.82
C ASP A 27 15.94 -3.69 -25.85
N ASP A 28 15.01 -3.56 -24.89
CA ASP A 28 14.16 -2.38 -24.68
C ASP A 28 14.88 -1.22 -23.97
N GLY A 29 16.16 -1.37 -23.63
CA GLY A 29 16.98 -0.39 -22.92
C GLY A 29 16.77 -0.43 -21.38
N ASP A 30 15.93 -1.30 -20.87
CA ASP A 30 15.69 -1.45 -19.43
C ASP A 30 16.85 -2.21 -18.75
N ILE A 31 17.33 -1.65 -17.62
CA ILE A 31 18.34 -2.31 -16.79
C ILE A 31 17.67 -3.48 -16.05
N ARG A 32 18.15 -4.69 -16.28
CA ARG A 32 17.65 -5.92 -15.64
C ARG A 32 18.40 -6.25 -14.36
N THR A 33 19.74 -6.16 -14.41
CA THR A 33 20.60 -6.32 -13.24
C THR A 33 21.68 -5.26 -13.21
N GLY A 34 22.18 -5.00 -12.01
CA GLY A 34 23.23 -4.01 -11.77
C GLY A 34 23.21 -3.52 -10.34
N SER A 35 23.77 -2.36 -10.10
CA SER A 35 23.77 -1.71 -8.78
C SER A 35 23.57 -0.21 -8.86
N LEU A 36 23.09 0.36 -7.76
CA LEU A 36 23.06 1.80 -7.48
C LEU A 36 24.06 2.10 -6.38
N ARG A 37 25.13 2.81 -6.68
CA ARG A 37 26.17 3.17 -5.71
C ARG A 37 26.02 4.62 -5.25
N CYS A 38 25.99 4.82 -3.94
CA CYS A 38 25.93 6.16 -3.38
C CYS A 38 27.27 6.88 -3.51
N ALA A 39 27.26 8.09 -4.05
CA ALA A 39 28.46 8.92 -4.18
C ALA A 39 29.04 9.37 -2.81
N GLY A 40 28.15 9.61 -1.83
CA GLY A 40 28.54 10.08 -0.49
C GLY A 40 28.99 8.95 0.44
N CYS A 41 28.05 8.07 0.86
CA CYS A 41 28.34 7.04 1.86
C CYS A 41 28.86 5.72 1.29
N GLN A 42 29.06 5.62 -0.02
CA GLN A 42 29.61 4.44 -0.74
C GLN A 42 28.80 3.14 -0.60
N VAL A 43 27.62 3.17 -0.02
CA VAL A 43 26.72 2.01 0.03
C VAL A 43 26.22 1.67 -1.37
N SER A 44 26.14 0.38 -1.68
CA SER A 44 25.63 -0.12 -2.94
C SER A 44 24.33 -0.87 -2.72
N TYR A 45 23.35 -0.64 -3.61
CA TYR A 45 22.03 -1.27 -3.60
C TYR A 45 21.86 -2.06 -4.89
N PRO A 46 21.49 -3.35 -4.83
CA PRO A 46 21.33 -4.17 -6.04
C PRO A 46 20.09 -3.76 -6.85
N ILE A 47 20.19 -3.94 -8.17
CA ILE A 47 19.08 -3.96 -9.10
C ILE A 47 18.87 -5.41 -9.51
N GLU A 48 17.74 -5.98 -9.13
CA GLU A 48 17.40 -7.38 -9.44
C GLU A 48 16.06 -7.41 -10.21
N ARG A 49 16.05 -8.09 -11.36
CA ARG A 49 14.88 -8.17 -12.25
C ARG A 49 14.32 -6.79 -12.63
N GLY A 50 15.18 -5.78 -12.70
CA GLY A 50 14.79 -4.41 -13.00
C GLY A 50 14.20 -3.62 -11.82
N ILE A 51 14.26 -4.15 -10.60
CA ILE A 51 13.79 -3.49 -9.37
C ILE A 51 15.00 -3.14 -8.50
N PRO A 52 15.24 -1.85 -8.21
CA PRO A 52 16.23 -1.45 -7.22
C PRO A 52 15.75 -1.82 -5.80
N ARG A 53 16.64 -2.43 -5.00
CA ARG A 53 16.31 -2.96 -3.68
C ARG A 53 17.13 -2.26 -2.60
N PHE A 54 16.46 -1.43 -1.81
CA PHE A 54 17.06 -0.61 -0.75
C PHE A 54 16.99 -1.24 0.64
N VAL A 55 16.36 -2.40 0.76
CA VAL A 55 16.10 -3.08 2.03
C VAL A 55 16.56 -4.54 2.00
N PRO A 56 16.96 -5.11 3.15
CA PRO A 56 17.28 -6.53 3.24
C PRO A 56 16.03 -7.40 3.00
N THR A 57 16.26 -8.65 2.59
CA THR A 57 15.19 -9.61 2.27
C THR A 57 14.33 -9.99 3.47
N GLY A 58 14.85 -9.91 4.71
CA GLY A 58 14.11 -10.21 5.94
C GLY A 58 13.68 -8.94 6.67
N ASN A 59 12.37 -8.70 6.75
CA ASN A 59 11.81 -7.53 7.44
C ASN A 59 10.44 -7.85 8.05
N TYR A 60 9.83 -6.89 8.77
CA TYR A 60 8.55 -7.07 9.46
C TYR A 60 7.34 -7.29 8.53
N ALA A 61 7.49 -6.98 7.24
CA ALA A 61 6.43 -7.13 6.23
C ALA A 61 6.45 -8.49 5.52
N THR A 62 7.18 -9.47 6.02
CA THR A 62 7.31 -10.81 5.42
C THR A 62 5.95 -11.50 5.22
N SER A 63 4.99 -11.30 6.14
CA SER A 63 3.63 -11.84 6.00
C SER A 63 2.89 -11.27 4.80
N PHE A 64 3.08 -9.99 4.48
CA PHE A 64 2.53 -9.35 3.30
C PHE A 64 3.16 -9.89 2.01
N GLY A 65 4.49 -10.06 2.00
CA GLY A 65 5.16 -10.70 0.88
C GLY A 65 4.59 -12.08 0.58
N TYR A 66 4.40 -12.92 1.61
CA TYR A 66 3.76 -14.24 1.48
C TYR A 66 2.32 -14.14 0.96
N GLN A 67 1.53 -13.24 1.54
CA GLN A 67 0.13 -13.02 1.19
C GLN A 67 -0.02 -12.62 -0.28
N TRP A 68 0.64 -11.56 -0.69
CA TRP A 68 0.43 -10.95 -2.00
C TRP A 68 1.02 -11.77 -3.16
N ASN A 69 2.11 -12.49 -2.95
CA ASN A 69 2.59 -13.44 -3.95
C ASN A 69 1.60 -14.62 -4.16
N ARG A 70 0.76 -14.93 -3.16
CA ARG A 70 -0.20 -16.04 -3.25
C ARG A 70 -1.59 -15.61 -3.71
N PHE A 71 -2.05 -14.41 -3.31
CA PHE A 71 -3.42 -13.93 -3.52
C PHE A 71 -3.51 -12.79 -4.54
N ARG A 72 -2.53 -12.67 -5.43
CA ARG A 72 -2.51 -11.63 -6.45
C ARG A 72 -3.78 -11.60 -7.31
N GLN A 73 -4.29 -12.76 -7.68
CA GLN A 73 -5.43 -12.89 -8.60
C GLN A 73 -6.75 -12.40 -7.99
N GLU A 74 -6.89 -12.44 -6.67
CA GLU A 74 -8.15 -12.14 -5.99
C GLU A 74 -8.52 -10.66 -6.01
N GLN A 75 -7.52 -9.78 -6.00
CA GLN A 75 -7.75 -8.33 -5.87
C GLN A 75 -7.32 -7.49 -7.08
N ILE A 76 -6.79 -8.08 -8.13
CA ILE A 76 -6.45 -7.38 -9.37
C ILE A 76 -7.66 -7.39 -10.31
N ASP A 77 -8.19 -6.22 -10.65
CA ASP A 77 -9.43 -6.07 -11.43
C ASP A 77 -9.38 -6.80 -12.77
N SER A 78 -8.26 -6.72 -13.49
CA SER A 78 -8.09 -7.41 -14.77
C SER A 78 -8.04 -8.94 -14.65
N LEU A 79 -7.72 -9.48 -13.47
CA LEU A 79 -7.62 -10.93 -13.23
C LEU A 79 -8.90 -11.51 -12.62
N ASN A 80 -9.63 -10.74 -11.82
CA ASN A 80 -10.83 -11.19 -11.13
C ASN A 80 -12.14 -10.76 -11.83
N GLY A 81 -12.06 -9.91 -12.86
CA GLY A 81 -13.20 -9.44 -13.63
C GLY A 81 -14.08 -8.41 -12.91
N THR A 82 -13.55 -7.74 -11.87
CA THR A 82 -14.26 -6.69 -11.14
C THR A 82 -13.68 -5.30 -11.46
N ARG A 83 -14.30 -4.25 -10.89
CA ARG A 83 -13.81 -2.87 -10.92
C ARG A 83 -13.60 -2.30 -9.51
N GLN A 84 -13.48 -3.17 -8.52
CA GLN A 84 -13.43 -2.76 -7.12
C GLN A 84 -12.15 -1.97 -6.79
N SER A 85 -11.02 -2.30 -7.42
CA SER A 85 -9.78 -1.55 -7.20
C SER A 85 -9.84 -0.17 -7.84
N GLU A 86 -10.44 -0.06 -9.03
CA GLU A 86 -10.65 1.22 -9.72
C GLU A 86 -11.59 2.13 -8.92
N GLU A 87 -12.73 1.60 -8.48
CA GLU A 87 -13.68 2.35 -7.68
C GLU A 87 -13.09 2.76 -6.33
N ARG A 88 -12.35 1.86 -5.70
CA ARG A 88 -11.68 2.14 -4.43
C ARG A 88 -10.63 3.25 -4.59
N LEU A 89 -9.73 3.15 -5.57
CA LEU A 89 -8.72 4.18 -5.83
C LEU A 89 -9.38 5.54 -6.06
N ARG A 90 -10.39 5.61 -6.94
CA ARG A 90 -11.12 6.84 -7.22
C ARG A 90 -11.78 7.43 -5.98
N ASN A 91 -12.43 6.59 -5.17
CA ASN A 91 -13.15 7.03 -3.99
C ASN A 91 -12.22 7.44 -2.84
N GLU A 92 -11.03 6.81 -2.72
CA GLU A 92 -10.09 7.07 -1.64
C GLU A 92 -9.07 8.16 -1.97
N THR A 93 -8.87 8.51 -3.25
CA THR A 93 -8.07 9.67 -3.64
C THR A 93 -8.93 10.91 -3.90
N ALA A 94 -10.15 10.73 -4.39
CA ALA A 94 -11.02 11.79 -4.90
C ALA A 94 -10.35 12.66 -5.98
N TRP A 95 -9.36 12.10 -6.70
CA TRP A 95 -8.67 12.80 -7.78
C TRP A 95 -9.41 12.59 -9.11
N ASP A 96 -9.69 13.70 -9.80
CA ASP A 96 -10.33 13.65 -11.09
C ASP A 96 -9.49 12.92 -12.13
N SER A 97 -10.13 12.21 -13.05
CA SER A 97 -9.43 11.42 -14.07
C SER A 97 -8.48 12.25 -14.94
N SER A 98 -8.83 13.52 -15.20
CA SER A 98 -8.00 14.48 -15.95
C SER A 98 -6.76 14.94 -15.16
N TRP A 99 -6.81 14.92 -13.85
CA TRP A 99 -5.70 15.36 -13.02
C TRP A 99 -4.44 14.49 -13.20
N TRP A 100 -4.62 13.22 -13.51
CA TRP A 100 -3.52 12.26 -13.67
C TRP A 100 -2.63 12.53 -14.90
N ASN A 101 -3.10 13.31 -15.88
CA ASN A 101 -2.37 13.53 -17.11
C ASN A 101 -1.08 14.33 -16.87
N GLY A 102 0.04 13.81 -17.36
CA GLY A 102 1.37 14.40 -17.22
C GLY A 102 1.95 14.34 -15.81
N LYS A 103 1.31 13.62 -14.88
CA LYS A 103 1.70 13.54 -13.48
C LYS A 103 2.66 12.38 -13.19
N THR A 104 3.51 12.57 -12.17
CA THR A 104 4.32 11.51 -11.57
C THR A 104 3.76 11.21 -10.17
N VAL A 105 3.27 9.98 -9.97
CA VAL A 105 2.51 9.60 -8.77
C VAL A 105 3.17 8.42 -8.06
N LEU A 106 3.21 8.48 -6.72
CA LEU A 106 3.72 7.41 -5.87
C LEU A 106 2.57 6.59 -5.27
N ASP A 107 2.60 5.27 -5.49
CA ASP A 107 1.84 4.26 -4.75
C ASP A 107 2.69 3.71 -3.62
N ALA A 108 2.47 4.17 -2.41
CA ALA A 108 3.26 3.79 -1.25
C ALA A 108 2.65 2.59 -0.51
N GLY A 109 3.38 1.46 -0.53
CA GLY A 109 2.89 0.16 -0.08
C GLY A 109 2.05 -0.51 -1.15
N CYS A 110 2.55 -0.55 -2.39
CA CYS A 110 1.79 -1.02 -3.55
C CYS A 110 1.40 -2.52 -3.52
N GLY A 111 1.99 -3.31 -2.61
CA GLY A 111 1.73 -4.74 -2.48
C GLY A 111 1.92 -5.48 -3.80
N ALA A 112 0.91 -6.24 -4.24
CA ALA A 112 0.90 -6.94 -5.51
C ALA A 112 0.56 -6.05 -6.73
N GLY A 113 0.54 -4.73 -6.57
CA GLY A 113 0.25 -3.80 -7.66
C GLY A 113 -1.23 -3.56 -7.94
N ARG A 114 -2.09 -3.75 -6.95
CA ARG A 114 -3.54 -3.59 -7.08
C ARG A 114 -3.93 -2.22 -7.64
N PHE A 115 -3.42 -1.17 -7.07
CA PHE A 115 -3.72 0.19 -7.51
C PHE A 115 -2.79 0.66 -8.63
N LEU A 116 -1.58 0.12 -8.73
CA LEU A 116 -0.70 0.35 -9.88
C LEU A 116 -1.35 -0.11 -11.20
N GLU A 117 -2.06 -1.24 -11.18
CA GLU A 117 -2.78 -1.75 -12.34
C GLU A 117 -3.82 -0.75 -12.82
N VAL A 118 -4.51 -0.09 -11.92
CA VAL A 118 -5.53 0.92 -12.22
C VAL A 118 -4.91 2.23 -12.67
N SER A 119 -4.04 2.83 -11.84
CA SER A 119 -3.45 4.15 -12.09
C SER A 119 -2.64 4.21 -13.38
N SER A 120 -1.95 3.11 -13.72
CA SER A 120 -1.14 3.02 -14.93
C SER A 120 -1.93 2.76 -16.23
N ARG A 121 -3.26 2.64 -16.17
CA ARG A 121 -4.12 2.61 -17.38
C ARG A 121 -4.04 3.94 -18.13
N ASN A 122 -3.87 5.05 -17.41
CA ASN A 122 -3.52 6.32 -18.02
C ASN A 122 -2.03 6.33 -18.37
N ARG A 123 -1.72 6.28 -19.66
CA ARG A 123 -0.34 6.19 -20.16
C ARG A 123 0.40 7.53 -20.13
N GLU A 124 -0.28 8.62 -19.88
CA GLU A 124 0.32 9.94 -19.68
C GLU A 124 0.75 10.19 -18.21
N CYS A 125 0.40 9.28 -17.30
CA CYS A 125 0.82 9.32 -15.90
C CYS A 125 1.96 8.33 -15.67
N ASP A 126 3.07 8.78 -15.09
CA ASP A 126 4.09 7.88 -14.57
C ASP A 126 3.77 7.47 -13.14
N VAL A 127 3.74 6.18 -12.87
CA VAL A 127 3.43 5.66 -11.54
C VAL A 127 4.63 4.90 -10.97
N VAL A 128 5.04 5.31 -9.78
CA VAL A 128 6.10 4.63 -9.02
C VAL A 128 5.44 3.83 -7.91
N GLY A 129 5.65 2.51 -7.89
CA GLY A 129 5.23 1.65 -6.79
C GLY A 129 6.38 1.36 -5.83
N VAL A 130 6.16 1.58 -4.54
CA VAL A 130 7.12 1.18 -3.51
C VAL A 130 6.50 0.20 -2.54
N ASP A 131 7.22 -0.89 -2.22
CA ASP A 131 6.83 -1.83 -1.16
C ASP A 131 8.08 -2.33 -0.43
N LEU A 132 7.94 -2.56 0.87
CA LEU A 132 9.01 -3.10 1.71
C LEU A 132 9.21 -4.61 1.50
N SER A 133 8.13 -5.31 1.22
CA SER A 133 8.08 -6.77 1.17
C SER A 133 8.43 -7.33 -0.22
N SER A 134 8.55 -8.64 -0.31
CA SER A 134 8.66 -9.34 -1.59
C SER A 134 7.39 -9.33 -2.45
N ALA A 135 6.31 -8.68 -1.99
CA ALA A 135 5.11 -8.44 -2.80
C ALA A 135 5.41 -7.61 -4.06
N ILE A 136 6.49 -6.81 -4.03
CA ILE A 136 6.96 -6.05 -5.20
C ILE A 136 7.25 -6.94 -6.42
N ASP A 137 7.61 -8.20 -6.21
CA ASP A 137 7.81 -9.17 -7.29
C ASP A 137 6.46 -9.56 -7.93
N ALA A 138 5.40 -9.72 -7.12
CA ALA A 138 4.04 -9.93 -7.63
C ALA A 138 3.51 -8.68 -8.35
N ALA A 139 3.85 -7.47 -7.85
CA ALA A 139 3.51 -6.23 -8.54
C ALA A 139 4.15 -6.16 -9.93
N GLN A 140 5.41 -6.59 -10.08
CA GLN A 140 6.09 -6.64 -11.38
C GLN A 140 5.33 -7.51 -12.40
N GLU A 141 4.81 -8.65 -11.96
CA GLU A 141 3.99 -9.51 -12.83
C GLU A 141 2.65 -8.83 -13.18
N THR A 142 2.03 -8.15 -12.21
CA THR A 142 0.75 -7.46 -12.40
C THR A 142 0.85 -6.34 -13.45
N VAL A 143 1.93 -5.56 -13.41
CA VAL A 143 2.12 -4.41 -14.33
C VAL A 143 3.04 -4.73 -15.50
N SER A 144 3.26 -5.99 -15.79
CA SER A 144 4.10 -6.43 -16.90
C SER A 144 3.68 -5.78 -18.22
N GLY A 145 4.66 -5.29 -18.99
CA GLY A 145 4.43 -4.61 -20.27
C GLY A 145 3.95 -3.15 -20.18
N ARG A 146 3.80 -2.60 -18.97
CA ARG A 146 3.42 -1.18 -18.78
C ARG A 146 4.66 -0.29 -18.73
N SER A 147 4.81 0.58 -19.73
CA SER A 147 6.00 1.44 -19.87
C SER A 147 6.03 2.61 -18.90
N ASN A 148 4.92 2.96 -18.30
CA ASN A 148 4.75 4.09 -17.38
C ASN A 148 4.74 3.66 -15.90
N VAL A 149 5.19 2.43 -15.58
CA VAL A 149 5.28 1.97 -14.18
C VAL A 149 6.73 1.69 -13.82
N HIS A 150 7.11 2.14 -12.63
CA HIS A 150 8.41 1.90 -12.03
C HIS A 150 8.23 1.26 -10.65
N LEU A 151 9.06 0.28 -10.32
CA LEU A 151 8.97 -0.45 -9.05
C LEU A 151 10.25 -0.28 -8.24
N VAL A 152 10.09 -0.11 -6.93
CA VAL A 152 11.19 0.06 -5.98
C VAL A 152 10.90 -0.75 -4.73
N GLN A 153 11.86 -1.53 -4.25
CA GLN A 153 11.75 -2.18 -2.95
C GLN A 153 12.45 -1.32 -1.89
N ALA A 154 11.65 -0.65 -1.05
CA ALA A 154 12.16 0.25 -0.04
C ALA A 154 11.24 0.33 1.19
N SER A 155 11.79 0.84 2.29
CA SER A 155 11.04 1.17 3.49
C SER A 155 10.31 2.50 3.30
N ILE A 156 9.05 2.56 3.76
CA ILE A 156 8.28 3.80 3.82
C ILE A 156 8.90 4.84 4.76
N PHE A 157 9.77 4.41 5.70
CA PHE A 157 10.48 5.28 6.62
C PHE A 157 11.72 5.94 6.02
N GLU A 158 12.27 5.33 4.98
CA GLU A 158 13.51 5.74 4.30
C GLU A 158 13.26 5.64 2.79
N LEU A 159 12.35 6.47 2.29
CA LEU A 159 12.03 6.51 0.87
C LEU A 159 13.26 6.98 0.07
N PRO A 160 13.68 6.23 -0.96
CA PRO A 160 14.86 6.57 -1.74
C PRO A 160 14.54 7.59 -2.85
N PHE A 161 13.74 8.60 -2.54
CA PHE A 161 13.31 9.61 -3.49
C PHE A 161 13.74 11.00 -3.05
N ARG A 162 13.97 11.87 -4.03
CA ARG A 162 14.21 13.29 -3.75
C ARG A 162 12.97 13.87 -3.04
N PRO A 163 13.17 14.76 -2.06
CA PRO A 163 12.05 15.53 -1.51
C PRO A 163 11.28 16.25 -2.62
N ARG A 164 9.96 16.36 -2.48
CA ARG A 164 9.10 17.10 -3.40
C ARG A 164 9.24 16.66 -4.87
N SER A 165 9.21 15.37 -5.12
CA SER A 165 9.41 14.78 -6.45
C SER A 165 8.15 14.14 -7.05
N PHE A 166 7.05 14.15 -6.32
CA PHE A 166 5.79 13.55 -6.78
C PHE A 166 4.65 14.55 -6.78
N ASP A 167 3.99 14.72 -7.91
CA ASP A 167 2.72 15.46 -8.05
C ASP A 167 1.62 14.89 -7.15
N GLY A 168 1.65 13.59 -6.91
CA GLY A 168 0.71 12.93 -6.02
C GLY A 168 1.30 11.72 -5.30
N VAL A 169 0.86 11.52 -4.06
CA VAL A 169 1.22 10.36 -3.25
C VAL A 169 -0.05 9.75 -2.69
N TYR A 170 -0.27 8.47 -2.92
CA TYR A 170 -1.33 7.77 -2.20
C TYR A 170 -0.78 6.56 -1.43
N CYS A 171 -1.39 6.33 -0.26
CA CYS A 171 -1.03 5.23 0.64
C CYS A 171 -2.31 4.64 1.23
N ILE A 172 -2.77 3.53 0.67
CA ILE A 172 -4.08 2.96 0.94
C ILE A 172 -3.96 1.67 1.74
N GLY A 173 -4.32 1.70 3.02
CA GLY A 173 -4.36 0.52 3.88
C GLY A 173 -2.99 0.00 4.33
N VAL A 174 -1.97 0.86 4.44
CA VAL A 174 -0.59 0.48 4.75
C VAL A 174 -0.09 1.03 6.09
N ILE A 175 -0.29 2.31 6.36
CA ILE A 175 0.31 3.04 7.49
C ILE A 175 0.01 2.36 8.83
N GLN A 176 -1.19 1.83 9.05
CA GLN A 176 -1.55 1.11 10.26
C GLN A 176 -0.74 -0.18 10.50
N HIS A 177 -0.12 -0.72 9.45
CA HIS A 177 0.71 -1.93 9.53
C HIS A 177 2.20 -1.61 9.72
N THR A 178 2.54 -0.37 9.99
CA THR A 178 3.90 0.07 10.31
C THR A 178 4.12 0.15 11.82
N PRO A 179 5.38 0.02 12.29
CA PRO A 179 5.71 0.22 13.70
C PRO A 179 5.47 1.66 14.18
N ASP A 180 5.61 2.66 13.29
CA ASP A 180 5.44 4.08 13.59
C ASP A 180 4.60 4.77 12.48
N PRO A 181 3.27 4.84 12.65
CA PRO A 181 2.38 5.53 11.72
C PRO A 181 2.69 7.01 11.51
N LYS A 182 3.22 7.69 12.57
CA LYS A 182 3.59 9.10 12.47
C LYS A 182 4.78 9.29 11.53
N ALA A 183 5.86 8.58 11.76
CA ALA A 183 7.04 8.66 10.90
C ALA A 183 6.74 8.26 9.45
N ALA A 184 5.88 7.24 9.25
CA ALA A 184 5.44 6.84 7.92
C ALA A 184 4.67 7.96 7.21
N GLY A 185 3.70 8.59 7.88
CA GLY A 185 2.92 9.69 7.32
C GLY A 185 3.79 10.92 6.99
N GLN A 186 4.75 11.23 7.83
CA GLN A 186 5.71 12.34 7.61
C GLN A 186 6.58 12.08 6.38
N SER A 187 7.16 10.89 6.26
CA SER A 187 8.00 10.52 5.11
C SER A 187 7.23 10.60 3.78
N LEU A 188 5.97 10.19 3.76
CA LEU A 188 5.11 10.34 2.58
C LEU A 188 4.88 11.79 2.20
N ALA A 189 4.60 12.65 3.17
CA ALA A 189 4.37 14.07 2.93
C ALA A 189 5.64 14.83 2.48
N ASP A 190 6.84 14.33 2.85
CA ASP A 190 8.12 14.94 2.47
C ASP A 190 8.44 14.78 0.98
N VAL A 191 7.93 13.74 0.32
CA VAL A 191 8.15 13.51 -1.11
C VAL A 191 7.08 14.11 -2.02
N VAL A 192 5.98 14.65 -1.45
CA VAL A 192 4.96 15.40 -2.20
C VAL A 192 5.53 16.76 -2.61
N GLU A 193 5.43 17.15 -3.87
CA GLU A 193 5.85 18.46 -4.36
C GLU A 193 4.93 19.60 -3.88
N ASP A 194 5.37 20.83 -4.00
CA ASP A 194 4.53 21.99 -3.69
C ASP A 194 3.29 21.98 -4.60
N GLU A 195 2.10 22.23 -4.03
CA GLU A 195 0.79 22.08 -4.67
C GLU A 195 0.41 20.65 -5.07
N GLY A 196 1.27 19.66 -4.76
CA GLY A 196 1.03 18.25 -4.96
C GLY A 196 -0.04 17.70 -4.00
N ARG A 197 -0.64 16.58 -4.37
CA ARG A 197 -1.76 15.97 -3.62
C ARG A 197 -1.31 14.74 -2.83
N ILE A 198 -1.90 14.56 -1.67
CA ILE A 198 -1.71 13.35 -0.86
C ILE A 198 -3.06 12.72 -0.51
N ALA A 199 -3.14 11.39 -0.57
CA ALA A 199 -4.30 10.61 -0.14
C ALA A 199 -3.85 9.46 0.76
N VAL A 200 -4.42 9.36 1.96
CA VAL A 200 -4.11 8.30 2.91
C VAL A 200 -5.37 7.62 3.41
N THR A 201 -5.33 6.29 3.46
CA THR A 201 -6.39 5.46 4.03
C THR A 201 -5.83 4.62 5.14
N ILE A 202 -6.36 4.79 6.36
CA ILE A 202 -5.87 4.16 7.58
C ILE A 202 -7.04 3.56 8.36
N TYR A 203 -6.81 2.53 9.17
CA TYR A 203 -7.81 2.03 10.12
C TYR A 203 -8.09 3.08 11.19
N GLU A 204 -9.37 3.43 11.36
CA GLU A 204 -9.77 4.43 12.33
C GLU A 204 -9.82 3.85 13.75
N ARG A 205 -9.13 4.50 14.68
CA ARG A 205 -9.19 4.20 16.10
C ARG A 205 -10.38 4.90 16.75
N ARG A 206 -11.40 4.11 17.06
CA ARG A 206 -12.58 4.53 17.83
C ARG A 206 -12.52 3.92 19.23
N TRP A 207 -13.37 4.39 20.14
CA TRP A 207 -13.48 3.81 21.49
C TRP A 207 -13.79 2.31 21.47
N SER A 208 -14.57 1.84 20.48
CA SER A 208 -14.96 0.44 20.31
C SER A 208 -13.91 -0.42 19.58
N THR A 209 -12.84 0.16 19.04
CA THR A 209 -11.87 -0.56 18.20
C THR A 209 -11.29 -1.77 18.91
N MET A 210 -10.92 -1.62 20.19
CA MET A 210 -10.31 -2.69 20.98
C MET A 210 -11.28 -3.81 21.37
N LEU A 211 -12.59 -3.63 21.13
CA LEU A 211 -13.59 -4.66 21.37
C LEU A 211 -13.64 -5.71 20.27
N TYR A 212 -13.07 -5.43 19.09
CA TYR A 212 -12.99 -6.44 18.03
C TYR A 212 -12.11 -7.62 18.43
N SER A 213 -12.63 -8.82 18.29
CA SER A 213 -11.96 -10.07 18.65
C SER A 213 -10.60 -10.26 17.97
N LYS A 214 -10.40 -9.66 16.80
CA LYS A 214 -9.08 -9.66 16.13
C LYS A 214 -7.97 -9.18 17.05
N TYR A 215 -8.19 -8.16 17.87
CA TYR A 215 -7.17 -7.64 18.81
C TYR A 215 -6.89 -8.59 19.97
N TRP A 216 -7.82 -9.46 20.30
CA TRP A 216 -7.66 -10.44 21.37
C TRP A 216 -6.92 -11.70 20.90
N VAL A 217 -7.10 -12.10 19.65
CA VAL A 217 -6.43 -13.27 19.07
C VAL A 217 -5.06 -12.94 18.45
N ARG A 218 -4.84 -11.71 17.98
CA ARG A 218 -3.60 -11.27 17.35
C ARG A 218 -2.32 -11.49 18.19
N PRO A 219 -2.31 -11.33 19.52
CA PRO A 219 -1.11 -11.63 20.32
C PRO A 219 -0.56 -13.04 20.10
N VAL A 220 -1.43 -13.98 19.75
CA VAL A 220 -1.07 -15.37 19.42
C VAL A 220 -0.82 -15.52 17.92
N THR A 221 -1.78 -15.10 17.06
CA THR A 221 -1.74 -15.38 15.64
C THR A 221 -0.56 -14.72 14.89
N ARG A 222 -0.13 -13.52 15.30
CA ARG A 222 1.04 -12.85 14.71
C ARG A 222 2.38 -13.56 14.97
N ARG A 223 2.42 -14.54 15.92
CA ARG A 223 3.60 -15.37 16.22
C ARG A 223 3.59 -16.69 15.46
N ILE A 224 2.48 -17.04 14.84
CA ILE A 224 2.35 -18.24 14.02
C ILE A 224 3.00 -17.95 12.65
N LYS A 225 3.76 -18.89 12.12
CA LYS A 225 4.29 -18.78 10.75
C LYS A 225 3.14 -18.60 9.76
N ALA A 226 3.32 -17.69 8.80
CA ALA A 226 2.28 -17.29 7.83
C ALA A 226 1.59 -18.48 7.15
N GLU A 227 2.37 -19.48 6.74
CA GLU A 227 1.86 -20.71 6.10
C GLU A 227 0.91 -21.51 7.02
N TRP A 228 1.29 -21.68 8.29
CA TRP A 228 0.50 -22.42 9.26
C TRP A 228 -0.77 -21.67 9.62
N LEU A 229 -0.68 -20.36 9.79
CA LEU A 229 -1.86 -19.51 10.06
C LEU A 229 -2.83 -19.56 8.87
N LEU A 230 -2.33 -19.45 7.63
CA LEU A 230 -3.17 -19.54 6.45
C LEU A 230 -3.86 -20.92 6.32
N ASN A 231 -3.13 -22.01 6.61
CA ASN A 231 -3.71 -23.35 6.59
C ASN A 231 -4.80 -23.50 7.67
N LEU A 232 -4.57 -22.98 8.88
CA LEU A 232 -5.57 -22.96 9.95
C LEU A 232 -6.83 -22.18 9.52
N ILE A 233 -6.63 -20.98 8.94
CA ILE A 233 -7.76 -20.17 8.44
C ILE A 233 -8.51 -20.94 7.36
N LYS A 234 -7.85 -21.54 6.38
CA LYS A 234 -8.50 -22.34 5.33
C LYS A 234 -9.28 -23.55 5.86
N THR A 235 -8.79 -24.16 6.93
CA THR A 235 -9.45 -25.31 7.58
C THR A 235 -10.75 -24.88 8.29
N ILE A 236 -10.73 -23.72 8.95
CA ILE A 236 -11.87 -23.20 9.72
C ILE A 236 -12.86 -22.45 8.83
N MET A 237 -12.38 -21.81 7.76
CA MET A 237 -13.17 -20.90 6.92
C MET A 237 -14.46 -21.50 6.34
N PRO A 238 -14.53 -22.76 5.90
CA PRO A 238 -15.80 -23.29 5.38
C PRO A 238 -16.98 -23.15 6.38
N VAL A 239 -16.72 -23.42 7.65
CA VAL A 239 -17.75 -23.27 8.70
C VAL A 239 -17.92 -21.81 9.09
N ALA A 240 -16.82 -21.09 9.31
CA ALA A 240 -16.84 -19.68 9.71
C ALA A 240 -17.50 -18.78 8.65
N PHE A 241 -17.28 -19.06 7.37
CA PHE A 241 -17.90 -18.32 6.27
C PHE A 241 -19.43 -18.52 6.25
N ILE A 242 -19.91 -19.77 6.36
CA ILE A 242 -21.36 -20.05 6.39
C ILE A 242 -22.01 -19.36 7.60
N LEU A 243 -21.39 -19.45 8.78
CA LEU A 243 -21.89 -18.78 9.98
C LEU A 243 -21.95 -17.26 9.78
N SER A 244 -20.89 -16.65 9.23
CA SER A 244 -20.87 -15.21 8.98
C SER A 244 -21.88 -14.79 7.90
N GLU A 245 -22.12 -15.62 6.87
CA GLU A 245 -23.17 -15.38 5.86
C GLU A 245 -24.57 -15.28 6.48
N VAL A 246 -24.87 -16.11 7.48
CA VAL A 246 -26.16 -16.09 8.16
C VAL A 246 -26.23 -14.92 9.15
N LEU A 247 -25.24 -14.81 10.03
CA LEU A 247 -25.25 -13.85 11.13
C LEU A 247 -25.13 -12.39 10.67
N PHE A 248 -24.33 -12.13 9.62
CA PHE A 248 -24.09 -10.77 9.15
C PHE A 248 -25.20 -10.23 8.23
N ARG A 249 -26.12 -11.08 7.76
CA ARG A 249 -27.31 -10.62 7.03
C ARG A 249 -28.40 -10.05 7.93
N ILE A 250 -28.40 -10.40 9.22
CA ILE A 250 -29.36 -9.89 10.19
C ILE A 250 -28.74 -8.67 10.89
N PRO A 251 -29.26 -7.43 10.70
CA PRO A 251 -28.60 -6.20 11.13
C PRO A 251 -28.22 -6.15 12.62
N VAL A 252 -29.08 -6.68 13.49
CA VAL A 252 -28.81 -6.74 14.95
C VAL A 252 -27.67 -7.71 15.25
N LEU A 253 -27.70 -8.90 14.65
CA LEU A 253 -26.66 -9.92 14.83
C LEU A 253 -25.32 -9.45 14.22
N LYS A 254 -25.35 -8.81 13.06
CA LYS A 254 -24.15 -8.23 12.43
C LYS A 254 -23.42 -7.30 13.39
N ARG A 255 -24.14 -6.39 14.09
CA ARG A 255 -23.55 -5.44 15.04
C ARG A 255 -22.85 -6.14 16.22
N ILE A 256 -23.30 -7.30 16.64
CA ILE A 256 -22.71 -8.06 17.75
C ILE A 256 -21.59 -8.97 17.24
N PHE A 257 -21.90 -9.79 16.25
CA PHE A 257 -20.98 -10.85 15.80
C PHE A 257 -19.77 -10.34 15.03
N GLN A 258 -19.82 -9.15 14.42
CA GLN A 258 -18.62 -8.49 13.86
C GLN A 258 -17.52 -8.23 14.90
N PHE A 259 -17.89 -8.07 16.19
CA PHE A 259 -16.92 -7.95 17.28
C PHE A 259 -16.40 -9.30 17.76
N ILE A 260 -17.19 -10.38 17.63
CA ILE A 260 -16.89 -11.70 18.19
C ILE A 260 -16.15 -12.58 17.18
N LEU A 261 -16.58 -12.55 15.91
CA LEU A 261 -16.01 -13.38 14.86
C LEU A 261 -14.90 -12.63 14.13
N PRO A 262 -13.62 -13.04 14.27
CA PRO A 262 -12.51 -12.41 13.55
C PRO A 262 -12.45 -12.93 12.09
N VAL A 263 -13.55 -12.78 11.35
CA VAL A 263 -13.71 -13.23 9.96
C VAL A 263 -14.16 -12.05 9.13
N ALA A 264 -13.41 -11.76 8.07
CA ALA A 264 -13.84 -10.82 7.05
C ALA A 264 -14.98 -11.43 6.25
N ASN A 265 -16.02 -10.64 5.95
CA ASN A 265 -17.14 -11.08 5.14
C ASN A 265 -17.69 -9.93 4.29
N TYR A 266 -18.15 -10.27 3.11
CA TYR A 266 -18.60 -9.36 2.07
C TYR A 266 -20.08 -9.61 1.73
N VAL A 267 -20.94 -9.86 2.75
CA VAL A 267 -22.38 -10.14 2.56
C VAL A 267 -23.13 -9.05 1.80
N ASP A 268 -22.66 -7.81 1.92
CA ASP A 268 -23.28 -6.65 1.27
C ASP A 268 -22.74 -6.41 -0.16
N SER A 269 -21.67 -7.10 -0.57
CA SER A 269 -21.09 -6.95 -1.90
C SER A 269 -21.89 -7.74 -2.95
N LYS A 270 -22.70 -7.02 -3.73
CA LYS A 270 -23.53 -7.61 -4.80
C LYS A 270 -22.71 -7.99 -6.05
N GLU A 271 -21.54 -7.42 -6.23
CA GLU A 271 -20.68 -7.61 -7.40
C GLU A 271 -19.85 -8.89 -7.32
N LEU A 272 -19.58 -9.38 -6.11
CA LEU A 272 -18.80 -10.58 -5.89
C LEU A 272 -19.68 -11.83 -5.90
N SER A 273 -19.31 -12.81 -6.70
CA SER A 273 -19.86 -14.16 -6.61
C SER A 273 -19.56 -14.79 -5.24
N MET A 274 -20.31 -15.80 -4.84
CA MET A 274 -20.10 -16.52 -3.58
C MET A 274 -18.67 -17.07 -3.46
N ARG A 275 -18.10 -17.56 -4.57
CA ARG A 275 -16.71 -18.05 -4.63
C ARG A 275 -15.71 -16.93 -4.37
N GLN A 276 -15.87 -15.79 -5.01
CA GLN A 276 -15.00 -14.61 -4.79
C GLN A 276 -15.12 -14.11 -3.35
N ARG A 277 -16.33 -14.01 -2.80
CA ARG A 277 -16.55 -13.62 -1.40
C ARG A 277 -15.86 -14.57 -0.42
N TYR A 278 -15.87 -15.86 -0.67
CA TYR A 278 -15.15 -16.84 0.12
C TYR A 278 -13.62 -16.64 0.02
N GLN A 279 -13.09 -16.43 -1.18
CA GLN A 279 -11.66 -16.19 -1.40
C GLN A 279 -11.21 -14.90 -0.70
N TRP A 280 -11.98 -13.82 -0.82
CA TRP A 280 -11.74 -12.57 -0.13
C TRP A 280 -11.85 -12.71 1.40
N ALA A 281 -12.80 -13.49 1.89
CA ALA A 281 -12.92 -13.77 3.32
C ALA A 281 -11.66 -14.46 3.87
N VAL A 282 -11.10 -15.42 3.14
CA VAL A 282 -9.84 -16.08 3.51
C VAL A 282 -8.69 -15.08 3.51
N LEU A 283 -8.55 -14.30 2.43
CA LEU A 283 -7.50 -13.31 2.25
C LEU A 283 -7.52 -12.25 3.36
N ASP A 284 -8.66 -11.60 3.56
CA ASP A 284 -8.74 -10.48 4.50
C ASP A 284 -8.78 -10.95 5.97
N THR A 285 -9.23 -12.18 6.23
CA THR A 285 -9.07 -12.77 7.56
C THR A 285 -7.58 -13.02 7.86
N PHE A 286 -6.81 -13.46 6.88
CA PHE A 286 -5.36 -13.59 7.02
C PHE A 286 -4.72 -12.21 7.22
N ASP A 287 -5.10 -11.22 6.43
CA ASP A 287 -4.64 -9.82 6.54
C ASP A 287 -4.93 -9.20 7.92
N MET A 288 -6.08 -9.54 8.51
CA MET A 288 -6.41 -9.08 9.86
C MET A 288 -5.55 -9.72 10.95
N LEU A 289 -5.09 -10.96 10.77
CA LEU A 289 -4.50 -11.77 11.85
C LEU A 289 -2.98 -11.94 11.76
N ALA A 290 -2.40 -11.89 10.55
CA ALA A 290 -1.00 -12.19 10.29
C ALA A 290 -0.03 -11.02 10.54
N PRO A 291 -0.34 -9.76 10.20
CA PRO A 291 0.62 -8.67 10.25
C PRO A 291 1.24 -8.47 11.63
N ALA A 292 2.52 -8.11 11.68
CA ALA A 292 3.23 -7.83 12.92
C ALA A 292 2.60 -6.63 13.67
N TYR A 293 2.21 -5.61 12.93
CA TYR A 293 1.61 -4.38 13.45
C TYR A 293 0.17 -4.21 12.95
N ASP A 294 -0.67 -3.60 13.79
CA ASP A 294 -2.01 -3.12 13.48
C ASP A 294 -2.30 -1.94 14.43
N ASN A 295 -1.94 -0.75 13.98
CA ASN A 295 -1.92 0.50 14.74
C ASN A 295 -2.95 1.48 14.16
N PRO A 296 -4.26 1.30 14.43
CA PRO A 296 -5.28 2.24 13.97
C PRO A 296 -5.06 3.63 14.55
N GLN A 297 -5.35 4.67 13.78
CA GLN A 297 -5.08 6.06 14.14
C GLN A 297 -6.37 6.85 14.40
N ARG A 298 -6.30 7.87 15.25
CA ARG A 298 -7.39 8.83 15.40
C ARG A 298 -7.35 9.87 14.28
N TYR A 299 -8.50 10.41 13.93
CA TYR A 299 -8.60 11.50 12.95
C TYR A 299 -7.66 12.66 13.28
N ALA A 300 -7.68 13.13 14.55
CA ALA A 300 -6.87 14.25 14.99
C ALA A 300 -5.36 13.98 14.82
N ASP A 301 -4.90 12.77 15.15
CA ASP A 301 -3.48 12.39 15.07
C ASP A 301 -2.99 12.44 13.61
N VAL A 302 -3.80 11.95 12.66
CA VAL A 302 -3.42 11.97 11.24
C VAL A 302 -3.44 13.38 10.66
N VAL A 303 -4.43 14.21 11.05
CA VAL A 303 -4.49 15.62 10.64
C VAL A 303 -3.27 16.38 11.17
N GLU A 304 -2.83 16.12 12.40
CA GLU A 304 -1.65 16.73 12.99
C GLU A 304 -0.38 16.35 12.20
N ILE A 305 -0.21 15.06 11.90
CA ILE A 305 0.91 14.56 11.08
C ILE A 305 0.97 15.27 9.72
N MET A 306 -0.19 15.41 9.05
CA MET A 306 -0.28 16.08 7.77
C MET A 306 0.08 17.57 7.88
N LYS A 307 -0.44 18.26 8.90
CA LYS A 307 -0.15 19.69 9.14
C LYS A 307 1.31 19.95 9.48
N GLU A 308 1.96 19.09 10.29
CA GLU A 308 3.39 19.18 10.61
C GLU A 308 4.29 19.16 9.35
N ARG A 309 3.77 18.67 8.23
CA ARG A 309 4.46 18.61 6.93
C ARG A 309 3.86 19.53 5.87
N ASN A 310 3.20 20.61 6.29
CA ASN A 310 2.62 21.62 5.41
C ASN A 310 1.60 21.04 4.42
N ILE A 311 0.82 20.03 4.82
CA ILE A 311 -0.36 19.60 4.07
C ILE A 311 -1.55 20.43 4.55
N GLY A 312 -2.14 21.19 3.65
CA GLY A 312 -3.36 21.96 3.83
C GLY A 312 -4.57 21.36 3.13
N GLU A 313 -5.67 22.08 3.15
CA GLU A 313 -6.94 21.69 2.52
C GLU A 313 -7.36 20.25 2.87
N ILE A 314 -7.06 19.84 4.13
CA ILE A 314 -7.28 18.48 4.57
C ILE A 314 -8.78 18.18 4.63
N GLN A 315 -9.20 17.24 3.79
CA GLN A 315 -10.59 16.79 3.71
C GLN A 315 -10.70 15.31 4.11
N ARG A 316 -11.68 15.01 4.97
CA ARG A 316 -12.09 13.64 5.24
C ARG A 316 -13.12 13.20 4.22
N LEU A 317 -12.86 12.08 3.55
CA LEU A 317 -13.81 11.45 2.63
C LEU A 317 -14.80 10.57 3.37
N SER A 318 -15.97 10.37 2.80
CA SER A 318 -17.09 9.64 3.43
C SER A 318 -16.98 8.11 3.34
N ASN A 319 -15.91 7.59 2.77
CA ASN A 319 -15.69 6.15 2.59
C ASN A 319 -15.43 5.43 3.92
N PRO A 320 -15.65 4.10 3.99
CA PRO A 320 -15.29 3.32 5.17
C PRO A 320 -13.81 3.46 5.54
N GLY A 321 -13.53 3.56 6.84
CA GLY A 321 -12.18 3.82 7.36
C GLY A 321 -11.91 5.30 7.62
N LEU A 322 -10.65 5.63 7.81
CA LEU A 322 -10.15 7.00 7.94
C LEU A 322 -9.43 7.37 6.65
N ASN A 323 -10.16 8.02 5.74
CA ASN A 323 -9.66 8.45 4.45
C ASN A 323 -9.48 9.96 4.46
N LEU A 324 -8.26 10.42 4.28
CA LEU A 324 -7.90 11.84 4.25
C LEU A 324 -7.19 12.16 2.94
N VAL A 325 -7.55 13.28 2.36
CA VAL A 325 -6.85 13.89 1.23
C VAL A 325 -6.42 15.30 1.61
N GLY A 326 -5.37 15.79 0.98
CA GLY A 326 -4.89 17.15 1.20
C GLY A 326 -3.92 17.59 0.11
N THR A 327 -3.53 18.86 0.15
CA THR A 327 -2.64 19.50 -0.81
C THR A 327 -1.41 20.04 -0.08
N LYS A 328 -0.22 19.86 -0.65
CA LYS A 328 1.03 20.42 -0.10
C LYS A 328 1.02 21.93 -0.27
N ILE A 329 1.12 22.66 0.82
CA ILE A 329 1.22 24.13 0.80
C ILE A 329 2.62 24.51 0.32
N SER A 330 2.69 25.47 -0.60
CA SER A 330 3.97 25.99 -1.10
C SER A 330 4.80 26.61 0.04
N SER A 331 6.11 26.40 -0.02
CA SER A 331 7.02 26.98 0.97
C SER A 331 7.02 28.51 0.97
N SER A 332 6.58 29.14 -0.12
CA SER A 332 6.41 30.59 -0.22
C SER A 332 5.21 31.12 0.58
N GLU A 333 4.17 30.29 0.81
CA GLU A 333 2.96 30.68 1.56
C GLU A 333 3.13 30.48 3.07
N VAL A 334 4.05 29.63 3.52
CA VAL A 334 4.32 29.39 4.95
C VAL A 334 5.17 30.51 5.56
N ALA A 335 5.80 31.35 4.74
CA ALA A 335 6.68 32.44 5.17
C ALA A 335 5.96 33.79 5.38
N LEU A 336 4.64 33.86 5.17
CA LEU A 336 3.77 35.00 5.42
C LEU A 336 2.88 34.75 6.64
#